data_e79b23f9f8591abc959faa2c6308c2d6
#
_entry.id   e79b23f9f8591abc959faa2c6308c2d6
#
_cell.length_a   1.000
_cell.length_b   1.000
_cell.length_c   1.000
_cell.angle_alpha   90.00
_cell.angle_beta   90.00
_cell.angle_gamma   90.00
#
_symmetry.space_group_name_H-M   'P 1'
#
loop_
_entity.id
_entity.type
_entity.pdbx_description
1 polymer ?
#
loop_
_entity_poly.entity_id
_entity_poly.type
_entity_poly.pdbx_seq_one_letter_code
_entity_poly.pdbx_strand_id
1 'polypeptide(L)'
;MNVLSILYWCRYCTVTVKVLIFSVQTVRFLSQKSLDDISTKFIGTWSSRGLFIDNNALSISYADYFGLPCPPFSNLVGRQFPGLYGKNKTHEYLDEYGTKLLTLPLDGARKTLHDNLKWLITSFAERVHADFRSEVLDLFAPHIAQYREFVQETTQRKRQGMIPDFLHDHSGIRTLMDLKTMAGTSYYKAQALRNARTRCEAVQIRARAVNTDCVLNARIIDAKFNDVPRHVFDANGVRKDSGQVGPVWQRLKNYGRVQGLVIGQRSECSRDLHELLKKLASIGGQREWRQMGASDPIEAAAVLLQEFKLSLGVAATRGWALVKLDRLRHFYSPDSSSASERRRSDRAKHRSSADAYYARNGPDAFTGFRSRPHF
;
A
#
# COMPACT_ATOMS: atom_id res chain seq x y z
N MET A 1 2.23 17.15 -22.44
CA MET A 1 0.85 17.58 -22.16
C MET A 1 0.88 19.01 -21.65
N ASN A 2 0.24 19.92 -22.37
CA ASN A 2 0.25 21.34 -22.04
C ASN A 2 -0.66 21.62 -20.84
N VAL A 3 -0.21 22.46 -19.89
CA VAL A 3 -0.95 22.86 -18.68
C VAL A 3 -2.35 23.43 -19.00
N LEU A 4 -2.54 23.99 -20.18
CA LEU A 4 -3.82 24.50 -20.70
C LEU A 4 -4.88 23.41 -20.89
N SER A 5 -4.52 22.15 -21.11
CA SER A 5 -5.48 21.06 -21.27
C SER A 5 -6.17 20.66 -19.96
N ILE A 6 -5.56 20.97 -18.81
CA ILE A 6 -6.11 20.66 -17.48
C ILE A 6 -7.18 21.66 -17.07
N LEU A 7 -7.10 22.91 -17.56
CA LEU A 7 -8.05 23.98 -17.23
C LEU A 7 -9.43 23.80 -17.93
N TYR A 8 -9.49 23.07 -19.04
CA TYR A 8 -10.74 22.86 -19.77
C TYR A 8 -11.68 21.83 -19.12
N TRP A 9 -11.17 21.03 -18.18
CA TRP A 9 -11.86 19.89 -17.59
C TRP A 9 -12.58 20.17 -16.26
N CYS A 10 -12.32 21.32 -15.66
CA CYS A 10 -12.83 21.66 -14.33
C CYS A 10 -14.08 22.57 -14.33
N ARG A 11 -14.98 22.41 -15.34
CA ARG A 11 -16.22 23.22 -15.39
C ARG A 11 -17.22 22.96 -14.27
N TYR A 12 -17.02 21.92 -13.46
CA TYR A 12 -17.89 21.60 -12.31
C TYR A 12 -17.24 21.81 -10.92
N CYS A 13 -15.98 22.14 -10.86
CA CYS A 13 -15.34 22.58 -9.63
C CYS A 13 -14.88 24.02 -9.80
N THR A 14 -15.55 24.96 -9.16
CA THR A 14 -15.14 26.38 -9.05
C THR A 14 -13.88 26.49 -8.18
N VAL A 15 -12.81 25.81 -8.54
CA VAL A 15 -11.48 26.05 -7.97
C VAL A 15 -10.72 26.91 -8.96
N THR A 16 -10.72 28.20 -8.70
CA THR A 16 -9.81 29.13 -9.40
C THR A 16 -8.39 28.74 -8.97
N VAL A 17 -7.71 27.96 -9.79
CA VAL A 17 -6.29 27.67 -9.62
C VAL A 17 -5.55 28.97 -9.93
N LYS A 18 -5.30 29.79 -8.90
CA LYS A 18 -4.32 30.87 -9.01
C LYS A 18 -2.96 30.22 -9.23
N VAL A 19 -2.43 30.34 -10.44
CA VAL A 19 -1.06 29.94 -10.78
C VAL A 19 -0.13 30.86 -10.00
N LEU A 20 0.28 30.41 -8.81
CA LEU A 20 1.28 31.10 -8.01
C LEU A 20 2.67 30.79 -8.58
N ILE A 21 3.23 31.78 -9.22
CA ILE A 21 4.58 31.77 -9.76
C ILE A 21 5.59 31.81 -8.59
N PHE A 22 6.50 30.83 -8.54
CA PHE A 22 7.69 30.79 -7.71
C PHE A 22 7.54 30.96 -6.19
N SER A 23 6.89 30.01 -5.54
CA SER A 23 6.92 29.87 -4.09
C SER A 23 7.58 28.54 -3.67
N VAL A 24 7.82 28.38 -2.37
CA VAL A 24 8.25 27.10 -1.74
C VAL A 24 7.36 25.92 -2.21
N GLN A 25 6.09 26.20 -2.55
CA GLN A 25 5.14 25.25 -3.11
C GLN A 25 5.56 24.73 -4.49
N THR A 26 6.16 25.59 -5.33
CA THR A 26 6.66 25.17 -6.66
C THR A 26 7.83 24.21 -6.55
N VAL A 27 8.75 24.44 -5.60
CA VAL A 27 9.87 23.51 -5.31
C VAL A 27 9.32 22.18 -4.79
N ARG A 28 8.31 22.23 -3.91
CA ARG A 28 7.64 21.04 -3.39
C ARG A 28 6.93 20.26 -4.49
N PHE A 29 6.29 20.94 -5.42
CA PHE A 29 5.66 20.37 -6.60
C PHE A 29 6.70 19.77 -7.57
N LEU A 30 7.78 20.48 -7.85
CA LEU A 30 8.82 20.05 -8.79
C LEU A 30 9.62 18.85 -8.26
N SER A 31 9.91 18.79 -6.97
CA SER A 31 10.56 17.64 -6.34
C SER A 31 9.68 16.37 -6.38
N GLN A 32 8.42 16.52 -6.71
CA GLN A 32 7.41 15.47 -6.76
C GLN A 32 7.16 14.96 -8.19
N LYS A 33 7.73 15.60 -9.21
CA LYS A 33 7.47 15.30 -10.64
C LYS A 33 8.05 13.98 -11.15
N SER A 34 8.94 13.34 -10.43
CA SER A 34 9.45 12.02 -10.85
C SER A 34 8.48 10.90 -10.41
N LEU A 35 7.24 11.04 -10.78
CA LEU A 35 6.22 10.03 -10.56
C LEU A 35 6.25 9.01 -11.71
N ASP A 36 5.93 7.77 -11.40
CA ASP A 36 5.80 6.73 -12.40
C ASP A 36 4.45 6.83 -13.14
N ASP A 37 4.26 5.98 -14.13
CA ASP A 37 3.05 5.98 -14.96
C ASP A 37 1.79 5.45 -14.23
N ILE A 38 1.93 4.86 -13.04
CA ILE A 38 0.81 4.45 -12.18
C ILE A 38 0.31 5.64 -11.36
N SER A 39 1.21 6.46 -10.85
CA SER A 39 0.90 7.61 -9.98
C SER A 39 -0.05 8.63 -10.62
N THR A 40 -0.04 8.74 -11.92
CA THR A 40 -0.84 9.71 -12.68
C THR A 40 -2.18 9.17 -13.17
N LYS A 41 -2.41 7.87 -13.05
CA LYS A 41 -3.59 7.22 -13.67
C LYS A 41 -4.93 7.76 -13.14
N PHE A 42 -5.00 8.15 -11.87
CA PHE A 42 -6.25 8.67 -11.30
C PHE A 42 -6.69 10.01 -11.92
N ILE A 43 -5.75 10.79 -12.50
CA ILE A 43 -6.05 12.13 -13.06
C ILE A 43 -6.91 12.01 -14.33
N GLY A 44 -6.64 11.02 -15.17
CA GLY A 44 -7.34 10.80 -16.44
C GLY A 44 -8.47 9.78 -16.35
N THR A 45 -8.82 9.33 -15.15
CA THR A 45 -9.82 8.28 -14.98
C THR A 45 -11.21 8.87 -14.84
N TRP A 46 -12.12 8.47 -15.75
CA TRP A 46 -13.54 8.76 -15.59
C TRP A 46 -14.12 7.89 -14.48
N SER A 47 -15.07 8.45 -13.73
CA SER A 47 -15.78 7.71 -12.69
C SER A 47 -16.62 6.59 -13.33
N SER A 48 -16.02 5.41 -13.49
CA SER A 48 -16.76 4.17 -13.70
C SER A 48 -17.13 3.55 -12.35
N ARG A 49 -18.10 2.63 -12.32
CA ARG A 49 -18.55 2.01 -11.05
C ARG A 49 -17.42 1.42 -10.21
N GLY A 50 -16.38 0.87 -10.83
CA GLY A 50 -15.23 0.27 -10.14
C GLY A 50 -14.10 1.24 -9.79
N LEU A 51 -14.04 2.40 -10.47
CA LEU A 51 -12.93 3.37 -10.37
C LEU A 51 -13.38 4.70 -9.73
N PHE A 52 -14.49 4.69 -9.01
CA PHE A 52 -15.04 5.89 -8.39
C PHE A 52 -14.18 6.36 -7.21
N ILE A 53 -13.86 7.65 -7.19
CA ILE A 53 -13.27 8.36 -6.06
C ILE A 53 -14.30 9.42 -5.63
N ASP A 54 -14.74 9.40 -4.37
CA ASP A 54 -15.67 10.41 -3.85
C ASP A 54 -15.03 11.81 -3.84
N ASN A 55 -15.86 12.85 -3.82
CA ASN A 55 -15.40 14.23 -3.97
C ASN A 55 -14.39 14.65 -2.91
N ASN A 56 -14.52 14.21 -1.67
CA ASN A 56 -13.58 14.56 -0.60
C ASN A 56 -12.25 13.85 -0.80
N ALA A 57 -12.28 12.56 -1.12
CA ALA A 57 -11.07 11.80 -1.42
C ALA A 57 -10.37 12.33 -2.68
N LEU A 58 -11.14 12.72 -3.70
CA LEU A 58 -10.62 13.32 -4.92
C LEU A 58 -9.94 14.67 -4.64
N SER A 59 -10.59 15.54 -3.86
CA SER A 59 -10.04 16.84 -3.45
C SER A 59 -8.72 16.68 -2.69
N ILE A 60 -8.64 15.73 -1.75
CA ILE A 60 -7.40 15.41 -1.03
C ILE A 60 -6.33 14.88 -2.00
N SER A 61 -6.72 14.00 -2.93
CA SER A 61 -5.79 13.40 -3.88
C SER A 61 -5.17 14.44 -4.82
N TYR A 62 -5.98 15.37 -5.34
CA TYR A 62 -5.49 16.50 -6.13
C TYR A 62 -4.60 17.44 -5.32
N ALA A 63 -5.00 17.79 -4.10
CA ALA A 63 -4.19 18.62 -3.23
C ALA A 63 -2.84 17.98 -2.94
N ASP A 64 -2.82 16.68 -2.62
CA ASP A 64 -1.58 15.92 -2.41
C ASP A 64 -0.71 15.86 -3.68
N TYR A 65 -1.33 15.65 -4.84
CA TYR A 65 -0.62 15.55 -6.11
C TYR A 65 0.03 16.87 -6.50
N PHE A 66 -0.70 17.98 -6.37
CA PHE A 66 -0.20 19.31 -6.71
C PHE A 66 0.56 20.00 -5.57
N GLY A 67 0.65 19.40 -4.38
CA GLY A 67 1.30 20.00 -3.22
C GLY A 67 0.54 21.20 -2.67
N LEU A 68 -0.78 21.23 -2.82
CA LEU A 68 -1.66 22.28 -2.36
C LEU A 68 -2.20 21.99 -0.95
N PRO A 69 -2.61 23.02 -0.20
CA PRO A 69 -3.40 22.82 1.01
C PRO A 69 -4.66 22.00 0.75
N CYS A 70 -4.98 21.10 1.66
CA CYS A 70 -6.14 20.23 1.54
C CYS A 70 -7.42 20.94 2.01
N PRO A 71 -8.39 21.26 1.15
CA PRO A 71 -9.60 21.99 1.53
C PRO A 71 -10.37 21.37 2.70
N PRO A 72 -10.54 20.04 2.80
CA PRO A 72 -11.21 19.40 3.92
C PRO A 72 -10.57 19.66 5.30
N PHE A 73 -9.33 20.17 5.36
CA PHE A 73 -8.61 20.40 6.61
C PHE A 73 -8.67 21.85 7.07
N SER A 74 -9.11 22.80 6.23
CA SER A 74 -8.99 24.24 6.44
C SER A 74 -9.47 24.71 7.82
N ASN A 75 -10.61 24.18 8.28
CA ASN A 75 -11.21 24.55 9.57
C ASN A 75 -10.56 23.88 10.79
N LEU A 76 -9.60 22.98 10.58
CA LEU A 76 -8.95 22.18 11.61
C LEU A 76 -7.45 22.44 11.71
N VAL A 77 -6.90 23.22 10.76
CA VAL A 77 -5.49 23.62 10.77
C VAL A 77 -5.13 24.29 12.07
N GLY A 78 -4.00 23.90 12.65
CA GLY A 78 -3.54 24.40 13.95
C GLY A 78 -4.20 23.75 15.17
N ARG A 79 -5.19 22.86 14.99
CA ARG A 79 -5.72 22.08 16.12
C ARG A 79 -4.74 20.99 16.51
N GLN A 80 -4.60 20.80 17.82
CA GLN A 80 -3.80 19.74 18.38
C GLN A 80 -4.48 18.38 18.18
N PHE A 81 -3.68 17.35 17.87
CA PHE A 81 -4.18 16.00 17.80
C PHE A 81 -4.66 15.51 19.16
N PRO A 82 -5.89 15.03 19.31
CA PRO A 82 -6.42 14.61 20.60
C PRO A 82 -5.69 13.36 21.09
N GLY A 83 -5.12 13.48 22.29
CA GLY A 83 -4.76 12.46 23.31
C GLY A 83 -4.24 11.08 22.89
N LEU A 84 -3.59 10.93 21.73
CA LEU A 84 -3.28 9.62 21.15
C LEU A 84 -1.95 9.03 21.58
N TYR A 85 -1.26 9.67 22.49
CA TYR A 85 0.18 9.48 22.56
C TYR A 85 0.62 8.93 23.89
N GLY A 86 1.46 7.87 23.80
CA GLY A 86 2.13 7.27 24.92
C GLY A 86 3.10 8.22 25.63
N LYS A 87 4.05 7.70 26.40
CA LYS A 87 4.96 8.37 27.34
C LYS A 87 5.67 9.64 26.82
N ASN A 88 5.83 9.81 25.52
CA ASN A 88 6.37 11.01 24.87
C ASN A 88 5.25 11.78 24.18
N LYS A 89 4.48 12.54 24.95
CA LYS A 89 3.43 13.44 24.44
C LYS A 89 4.08 14.61 23.67
N THR A 90 4.40 14.40 22.40
CA THR A 90 4.72 15.51 21.53
C THR A 90 3.41 16.18 21.13
N HIS A 91 3.28 17.48 21.40
CA HIS A 91 2.17 18.28 20.93
C HIS A 91 2.29 18.44 19.42
N GLU A 92 1.60 17.58 18.67
CA GLU A 92 1.55 17.67 17.21
C GLU A 92 0.24 18.34 16.78
N TYR A 93 0.34 19.21 15.79
CA TYR A 93 -0.77 19.99 15.26
C TYR A 93 -1.06 19.58 13.82
N LEU A 94 -2.33 19.69 13.42
CA LEU A 94 -2.73 19.45 12.05
C LEU A 94 -2.20 20.57 11.15
N ASP A 95 -1.41 20.20 10.16
CA ASP A 95 -0.96 21.11 9.12
C ASP A 95 -1.98 21.20 7.96
N GLU A 96 -1.87 22.21 7.13
CA GLU A 96 -2.76 22.44 6.00
C GLU A 96 -2.71 21.32 4.94
N TYR A 97 -1.64 20.49 4.94
CA TYR A 97 -1.44 19.36 4.01
C TYR A 97 -1.88 18.02 4.61
N GLY A 98 -2.23 17.97 5.89
CA GLY A 98 -2.55 16.74 6.61
C GLY A 98 -1.39 15.74 6.60
N THR A 99 -0.14 16.24 6.59
CA THR A 99 1.06 15.41 6.49
C THR A 99 1.16 14.42 7.64
N LYS A 100 0.89 14.88 8.85
CA LYS A 100 0.92 14.07 10.07
C LYS A 100 -0.18 13.00 10.13
N LEU A 101 -1.31 13.23 9.47
CA LEU A 101 -2.39 12.24 9.43
C LEU A 101 -1.93 10.87 8.92
N LEU A 102 -0.98 10.82 8.00
CA LEU A 102 -0.50 9.56 7.42
C LEU A 102 0.40 8.75 8.36
N THR A 103 0.92 9.36 9.42
CA THR A 103 1.93 8.75 10.30
C THR A 103 1.46 8.51 11.71
N LEU A 104 0.30 9.03 12.05
CA LEU A 104 -0.29 8.77 13.35
C LEU A 104 -0.43 7.26 13.58
N PRO A 105 -0.07 6.76 14.77
CA PRO A 105 -0.20 5.35 15.13
C PRO A 105 -1.67 4.98 15.41
N LEU A 106 -2.57 5.44 14.56
CA LEU A 106 -3.98 5.12 14.61
C LEU A 106 -4.24 3.86 13.83
N ASP A 107 -4.87 2.91 14.47
CA ASP A 107 -5.17 1.60 13.92
C ASP A 107 -6.26 1.66 12.82
N GLY A 108 -6.17 0.75 11.88
CA GLY A 108 -7.26 0.40 10.97
C GLY A 108 -7.05 0.88 9.55
N ALA A 109 -7.14 2.17 9.26
CA ALA A 109 -7.17 2.71 7.90
C ALA A 109 -5.98 2.31 7.01
N ARG A 110 -4.74 2.30 7.57
CA ARG A 110 -3.57 1.84 6.82
C ARG A 110 -3.59 0.33 6.55
N LYS A 111 -4.12 -0.44 7.49
CA LYS A 111 -4.30 -1.88 7.29
C LYS A 111 -5.35 -2.13 6.22
N THR A 112 -6.47 -1.42 6.27
CA THR A 112 -7.51 -1.51 5.23
C THR A 112 -6.97 -1.16 3.85
N LEU A 113 -6.16 -0.09 3.74
CA LEU A 113 -5.48 0.23 2.47
C LEU A 113 -4.59 -0.92 1.99
N HIS A 114 -3.74 -1.46 2.88
CA HIS A 114 -2.87 -2.58 2.56
C HIS A 114 -3.67 -3.80 2.10
N ASP A 115 -4.70 -4.18 2.85
CA ASP A 115 -5.51 -5.36 2.56
C ASP A 115 -6.29 -5.21 1.25
N ASN A 116 -6.80 -4.00 0.95
CA ASN A 116 -7.46 -3.71 -0.33
C ASN A 116 -6.50 -3.81 -1.52
N LEU A 117 -5.27 -3.29 -1.39
CA LEU A 117 -4.27 -3.40 -2.44
C LEU A 117 -3.80 -4.85 -2.63
N LYS A 118 -3.66 -5.59 -1.54
CA LYS A 118 -3.35 -7.02 -1.55
C LYS A 118 -4.43 -7.82 -2.30
N TRP A 119 -5.70 -7.58 -1.96
CA TRP A 119 -6.83 -8.17 -2.63
C TRP A 119 -6.85 -7.83 -4.14
N LEU A 120 -6.63 -6.57 -4.50
CA LEU A 120 -6.62 -6.13 -5.89
C LEU A 120 -5.52 -6.84 -6.72
N ILE A 121 -4.31 -6.98 -6.17
CA ILE A 121 -3.22 -7.71 -6.83
C ILE A 121 -3.59 -9.20 -6.99
N THR A 122 -4.20 -9.80 -5.97
CA THR A 122 -4.69 -11.18 -6.04
C THR A 122 -5.75 -11.33 -7.14
N SER A 123 -6.71 -10.39 -7.23
CA SER A 123 -7.75 -10.44 -8.26
C SER A 123 -7.21 -10.29 -9.69
N PHE A 124 -6.12 -9.54 -9.89
CA PHE A 124 -5.45 -9.50 -11.19
C PHE A 124 -4.86 -10.86 -11.56
N ALA A 125 -4.23 -11.53 -10.60
CA ALA A 125 -3.66 -12.86 -10.81
C ALA A 125 -4.74 -13.91 -11.08
N GLU A 126 -5.83 -13.89 -10.33
CA GLU A 126 -7.00 -14.77 -10.51
C GLU A 126 -7.63 -14.58 -11.89
N ARG A 127 -7.81 -13.32 -12.31
CA ARG A 127 -8.39 -13.00 -13.61
C ARG A 127 -7.61 -13.60 -14.78
N VAL A 128 -6.28 -13.60 -14.70
CA VAL A 128 -5.42 -14.16 -15.74
C VAL A 128 -5.05 -15.62 -15.50
N HIS A 129 -5.64 -16.25 -14.47
CA HIS A 129 -5.36 -17.62 -14.05
C HIS A 129 -3.87 -17.88 -13.83
N ALA A 130 -3.16 -16.94 -13.22
CA ALA A 130 -1.77 -17.13 -12.82
C ALA A 130 -1.70 -18.04 -11.58
N ASP A 131 -0.64 -18.85 -11.48
CA ASP A 131 -0.36 -19.60 -10.25
C ASP A 131 0.18 -18.65 -9.18
N PHE A 132 -0.77 -18.11 -8.41
CA PHE A 132 -0.54 -17.06 -7.45
C PHE A 132 -1.29 -17.35 -6.15
N ARG A 133 -0.58 -17.29 -5.03
CA ARG A 133 -1.15 -17.56 -3.71
C ARG A 133 -0.94 -16.36 -2.81
N SER A 134 -1.99 -15.95 -2.12
CA SER A 134 -1.93 -15.00 -1.01
C SER A 134 -1.96 -15.74 0.33
N GLU A 135 -1.53 -15.08 1.42
CA GLU A 135 -1.51 -15.64 2.77
C GLU A 135 -0.69 -16.94 2.89
N VAL A 136 0.60 -16.87 2.60
CA VAL A 136 1.51 -18.02 2.51
C VAL A 136 2.06 -18.53 3.86
N LEU A 137 1.33 -18.32 4.95
CA LEU A 137 1.73 -18.76 6.31
C LEU A 137 2.01 -20.26 6.38
N ASP A 138 1.22 -21.07 5.70
CA ASP A 138 1.33 -22.52 5.63
C ASP A 138 2.68 -23.01 5.15
N LEU A 139 3.39 -22.22 4.33
CA LEU A 139 4.74 -22.55 3.86
C LEU A 139 5.79 -22.56 4.97
N PHE A 140 5.54 -21.86 6.05
CA PHE A 140 6.45 -21.68 7.17
C PHE A 140 5.99 -22.40 8.44
N ALA A 141 4.70 -22.67 8.57
CA ALA A 141 4.10 -23.33 9.73
C ALA A 141 4.84 -24.63 10.15
N PRO A 142 5.21 -25.55 9.23
CA PRO A 142 5.94 -26.77 9.57
C PRO A 142 7.36 -26.52 10.10
N HIS A 143 7.89 -25.31 9.94
CA HIS A 143 9.23 -24.91 10.34
C HIS A 143 9.26 -24.11 11.66
N ILE A 144 8.12 -24.02 12.34
CA ILE A 144 7.98 -23.31 13.64
C ILE A 144 7.65 -24.36 14.70
N ALA A 145 8.62 -24.73 15.53
CA ALA A 145 8.44 -25.78 16.53
C ALA A 145 7.32 -25.45 17.53
N GLN A 146 7.28 -24.20 18.02
CA GLN A 146 6.24 -23.70 18.93
C GLN A 146 5.15 -22.95 18.15
N TYR A 147 4.50 -23.63 17.19
CA TYR A 147 3.56 -22.97 16.27
C TYR A 147 2.30 -22.43 16.97
N ARG A 148 1.79 -23.11 17.99
CA ARG A 148 0.61 -22.66 18.74
C ARG A 148 0.87 -21.33 19.45
N GLU A 149 2.01 -21.21 20.10
CA GLU A 149 2.46 -20.02 20.80
C GLU A 149 2.70 -18.87 19.81
N PHE A 150 3.28 -19.17 18.65
CA PHE A 150 3.46 -18.21 17.57
C PHE A 150 2.11 -17.66 17.10
N VAL A 151 1.12 -18.50 16.85
CA VAL A 151 -0.22 -18.06 16.40
C VAL A 151 -0.91 -17.24 17.49
N GLN A 152 -0.86 -17.68 18.75
CA GLN A 152 -1.43 -16.94 19.88
C GLN A 152 -0.82 -15.55 20.00
N GLU A 153 0.49 -15.43 19.97
CA GLU A 153 1.17 -14.14 20.09
C GLU A 153 0.87 -13.23 18.91
N THR A 154 0.85 -13.77 17.70
CA THR A 154 0.54 -13.01 16.49
C THR A 154 -0.87 -12.46 16.54
N THR A 155 -1.83 -13.26 17.02
CA THR A 155 -3.24 -12.86 17.15
C THR A 155 -3.44 -11.84 18.28
N GLN A 156 -2.86 -12.09 19.47
CA GLN A 156 -3.07 -11.24 20.65
C GLN A 156 -2.36 -9.88 20.54
N ARG A 157 -1.13 -9.87 20.05
CA ARG A 157 -0.30 -8.65 20.01
C ARG A 157 -0.50 -7.83 18.76
N LYS A 158 -1.38 -8.25 17.81
CA LYS A 158 -1.52 -7.61 16.51
C LYS A 158 -0.16 -7.39 15.80
N ARG A 159 0.84 -8.15 16.15
CA ARG A 159 2.09 -8.19 15.40
C ARG A 159 1.77 -8.86 14.09
N GLN A 160 1.98 -8.14 13.02
CA GLN A 160 1.90 -8.72 11.69
C GLN A 160 2.86 -9.89 11.66
N GLY A 161 2.33 -11.05 11.35
CA GLY A 161 3.13 -12.21 11.02
C GLY A 161 4.09 -11.78 9.91
N MET A 162 5.34 -12.17 10.05
CA MET A 162 6.46 -11.73 9.26
C MET A 162 6.63 -12.56 8.01
N ILE A 163 5.53 -12.98 7.47
CA ILE A 163 5.43 -13.91 6.38
C ILE A 163 5.11 -13.08 5.14
N PRO A 164 5.83 -13.32 4.04
CA PRO A 164 5.53 -12.66 2.77
C PRO A 164 4.06 -12.82 2.39
N ASP A 165 3.50 -11.77 1.80
CA ASP A 165 2.08 -11.72 1.47
C ASP A 165 1.69 -12.67 0.35
N PHE A 166 2.62 -12.96 -0.59
CA PHE A 166 2.32 -13.70 -1.81
C PHE A 166 3.42 -14.69 -2.19
N LEU A 167 2.99 -15.76 -2.86
CA LEU A 167 3.83 -16.67 -3.63
C LEU A 167 3.32 -16.67 -5.07
N HIS A 168 4.21 -16.47 -6.02
CA HIS A 168 3.97 -16.61 -7.45
C HIS A 168 4.84 -17.73 -8.01
N ASP A 169 4.24 -18.70 -8.66
CA ASP A 169 4.95 -19.73 -9.44
C ASP A 169 4.80 -19.38 -10.92
N HIS A 170 5.92 -19.19 -11.59
CA HIS A 170 5.94 -18.96 -13.02
C HIS A 170 7.02 -19.81 -13.65
N SER A 171 6.60 -20.75 -14.50
CA SER A 171 7.50 -21.69 -15.17
C SER A 171 8.40 -22.48 -14.19
N GLY A 172 7.86 -22.87 -13.04
CA GLY A 172 8.59 -23.61 -12.00
C GLY A 172 9.48 -22.72 -11.10
N ILE A 173 9.55 -21.44 -11.38
CA ILE A 173 10.29 -20.48 -10.53
C ILE A 173 9.34 -19.88 -9.49
N ARG A 174 9.51 -20.27 -8.24
CA ARG A 174 8.74 -19.78 -7.11
C ARG A 174 9.35 -18.54 -6.52
N THR A 175 8.58 -17.47 -6.49
CA THR A 175 9.02 -16.16 -5.98
C THR A 175 8.13 -15.71 -4.84
N LEU A 176 8.72 -15.42 -3.68
CA LEU A 176 8.01 -14.78 -2.56
C LEU A 176 8.00 -13.27 -2.73
N MET A 177 6.88 -12.65 -2.40
CA MET A 177 6.69 -11.21 -2.49
C MET A 177 5.97 -10.69 -1.26
N ASP A 178 6.31 -9.47 -0.83
CA ASP A 178 5.74 -8.83 0.34
C ASP A 178 5.31 -7.40 0.01
N LEU A 179 4.04 -7.08 0.26
CA LEU A 179 3.44 -5.78 -0.03
C LEU A 179 3.68 -4.80 1.11
N LYS A 180 4.14 -3.61 0.78
CA LYS A 180 4.28 -2.52 1.75
C LYS A 180 3.67 -1.23 1.21
N THR A 181 2.91 -0.56 2.06
CA THR A 181 2.47 0.81 1.80
C THR A 181 3.42 1.79 2.47
N MET A 182 3.85 2.82 1.75
CA MET A 182 4.85 3.78 2.20
C MET A 182 4.28 5.19 2.26
N ALA A 183 4.27 5.81 3.45
CA ALA A 183 3.98 7.23 3.62
C ALA A 183 5.18 8.11 3.21
N GLY A 184 5.12 9.41 3.46
CA GLY A 184 6.22 10.33 3.17
C GLY A 184 7.54 9.95 3.84
N THR A 185 8.65 10.24 3.17
CA THR A 185 10.01 9.81 3.57
C THR A 185 10.49 10.35 4.90
N SER A 186 10.01 11.53 5.31
CA SER A 186 10.40 12.20 6.57
C SER A 186 10.14 11.38 7.84
N TYR A 187 9.34 10.34 7.74
CA TYR A 187 8.96 9.49 8.89
C TYR A 187 9.84 8.27 9.08
N TYR A 188 10.71 7.99 8.12
CA TYR A 188 11.57 6.83 8.21
C TYR A 188 12.89 7.19 8.89
N LYS A 189 13.30 6.37 9.86
CA LYS A 189 14.57 6.55 10.57
C LYS A 189 15.79 6.28 9.68
N ALA A 190 15.61 5.44 8.64
CA ALA A 190 16.67 5.07 7.73
C ALA A 190 17.16 6.29 6.93
N GLN A 191 18.45 6.63 7.10
CA GLN A 191 19.08 7.78 6.45
C GLN A 191 18.95 7.71 4.92
N ALA A 192 19.07 6.51 4.34
CA ALA A 192 18.93 6.31 2.90
C ALA A 192 17.55 6.78 2.37
N LEU A 193 16.46 6.54 3.12
CA LEU A 193 15.13 6.99 2.75
C LEU A 193 14.97 8.51 2.88
N ARG A 194 15.61 9.11 3.89
CA ARG A 194 15.59 10.57 4.09
C ARG A 194 16.40 11.30 3.01
N ASN A 195 17.43 10.66 2.50
CA ASN A 195 18.31 11.21 1.46
C ASN A 195 17.84 10.92 0.04
N ALA A 196 16.74 10.16 -0.13
CA ALA A 196 16.19 9.90 -1.45
C ALA A 196 15.78 11.21 -2.14
N ARG A 197 16.28 11.42 -3.36
CA ARG A 197 16.03 12.63 -4.15
C ARG A 197 14.62 12.69 -4.70
N THR A 198 14.06 11.51 -4.98
CA THR A 198 12.73 11.36 -5.57
C THR A 198 11.90 10.34 -4.79
N ARG A 199 10.58 10.41 -4.96
CA ARG A 199 9.67 9.44 -4.35
C ARG A 199 9.83 8.05 -4.95
N CYS A 200 10.03 7.95 -6.26
CA CYS A 200 10.31 6.68 -6.92
C CYS A 200 11.60 6.06 -6.38
N GLU A 201 12.65 6.86 -6.15
CA GLU A 201 13.88 6.38 -5.52
C GLU A 201 13.61 5.86 -4.09
N ALA A 202 12.86 6.58 -3.30
CA ALA A 202 12.50 6.17 -1.94
C ALA A 202 11.74 4.84 -1.92
N VAL A 203 10.78 4.67 -2.84
CA VAL A 203 10.03 3.41 -3.01
C VAL A 203 10.98 2.27 -3.40
N GLN A 204 11.96 2.50 -4.29
CA GLN A 204 12.95 1.49 -4.65
C GLN A 204 13.87 1.11 -3.47
N ILE A 205 14.32 2.10 -2.68
CA ILE A 205 15.10 1.85 -1.46
C ILE A 205 14.28 1.00 -0.48
N ARG A 206 13.01 1.34 -0.28
CA ARG A 206 12.11 0.57 0.59
C ARG A 206 11.89 -0.86 0.08
N ALA A 207 11.73 -1.04 -1.23
CA ALA A 207 11.56 -2.36 -1.85
C ALA A 207 12.77 -3.26 -1.64
N ARG A 208 13.98 -2.71 -1.77
CA ARG A 208 15.22 -3.47 -1.49
C ARG A 208 15.32 -3.88 -0.02
N ALA A 209 14.86 -3.02 0.89
CA ALA A 209 14.88 -3.31 2.32
C ALA A 209 13.90 -4.42 2.75
N VAL A 210 12.86 -4.71 1.95
CA VAL A 210 11.86 -5.74 2.27
C VAL A 210 12.50 -7.11 2.50
N ASN A 211 13.41 -7.51 1.63
CA ASN A 211 14.10 -8.80 1.82
C ASN A 211 14.87 -8.85 3.14
N THR A 212 15.58 -7.78 3.50
CA THR A 212 16.31 -7.69 4.77
C THR A 212 15.35 -7.76 5.96
N ASP A 213 14.21 -7.07 5.87
CA ASP A 213 13.18 -7.13 6.90
C ASP A 213 12.64 -8.55 7.05
N CYS A 214 12.34 -9.25 5.95
CA CYS A 214 11.87 -10.64 5.98
C CYS A 214 12.89 -11.59 6.61
N VAL A 215 14.17 -11.45 6.26
CA VAL A 215 15.25 -12.24 6.87
C VAL A 215 15.39 -11.96 8.37
N LEU A 216 15.42 -10.68 8.75
CA LEU A 216 15.49 -10.29 10.17
C LEU A 216 14.33 -10.92 10.95
N ASN A 217 13.21 -10.94 10.35
CA ASN A 217 11.98 -11.40 10.91
C ASN A 217 11.96 -12.93 11.03
N ALA A 218 12.37 -13.65 10.02
CA ALA A 218 12.55 -15.11 10.08
C ALA A 218 13.49 -15.48 11.23
N ARG A 219 14.60 -14.76 11.39
CA ARG A 219 15.55 -14.95 12.51
C ARG A 219 14.94 -14.62 13.88
N ILE A 220 13.99 -13.68 13.97
CA ILE A 220 13.26 -13.41 15.21
C ILE A 220 12.32 -14.58 15.54
N ILE A 221 11.64 -15.14 14.56
CA ILE A 221 10.79 -16.34 14.73
C ILE A 221 11.65 -17.51 15.18
N ASP A 222 12.75 -17.78 14.48
CA ASP A 222 13.67 -18.87 14.82
C ASP A 222 14.21 -18.75 16.25
N ALA A 223 14.59 -17.52 16.67
CA ALA A 223 15.10 -17.30 18.02
C ALA A 223 14.05 -17.46 19.10
N LYS A 224 12.80 -17.20 18.79
CA LYS A 224 11.74 -17.18 19.80
C LYS A 224 10.96 -18.49 19.88
N PHE A 225 10.80 -19.18 18.76
CA PHE A 225 9.92 -20.34 18.66
C PHE A 225 10.63 -21.62 18.19
N ASN A 226 11.92 -21.52 17.86
CA ASN A 226 12.78 -22.64 17.45
C ASN A 226 14.08 -22.72 18.26
N ASP A 227 14.21 -21.92 19.31
CA ASP A 227 15.38 -21.88 20.20
C ASP A 227 16.73 -21.67 19.49
N VAL A 228 16.75 -20.98 18.36
CA VAL A 228 17.96 -20.66 17.58
C VAL A 228 18.47 -19.27 17.94
N PRO A 229 19.58 -19.11 18.67
CA PRO A 229 20.02 -17.81 19.16
C PRO A 229 20.41 -16.87 18.02
N ARG A 230 19.89 -15.63 18.05
CA ARG A 230 20.30 -14.57 17.10
C ARG A 230 21.64 -13.98 17.40
N HIS A 231 22.00 -13.98 18.67
CA HIS A 231 23.20 -13.34 19.18
C HIS A 231 23.93 -14.27 20.13
N VAL A 232 25.23 -14.18 20.10
CA VAL A 232 26.15 -14.79 21.07
C VAL A 232 26.98 -13.66 21.69
N PHE A 233 27.50 -13.90 22.92
CA PHE A 233 28.44 -12.97 23.55
C PHE A 233 29.84 -13.54 23.39
N ASP A 234 30.79 -12.68 23.01
CA ASP A 234 32.19 -13.08 22.97
C ASP A 234 32.82 -13.10 24.36
N ALA A 235 34.09 -13.47 24.44
CA ALA A 235 34.85 -13.54 25.72
C ALA A 235 34.89 -12.20 26.50
N ASN A 236 34.64 -11.09 25.81
CA ASN A 236 34.62 -9.74 26.37
C ASN A 236 33.18 -9.28 26.71
N GLY A 237 32.18 -10.16 26.61
CA GLY A 237 30.76 -9.79 26.82
C GLY A 237 30.14 -8.96 25.68
N VAL A 238 30.82 -8.79 24.54
CA VAL A 238 30.30 -8.02 23.42
C VAL A 238 29.32 -8.88 22.62
N ARG A 239 28.16 -8.32 22.36
CA ARG A 239 27.09 -8.97 21.62
C ARG A 239 27.42 -9.07 20.12
N LYS A 240 27.54 -10.29 19.60
CA LYS A 240 27.79 -10.58 18.18
C LYS A 240 26.63 -11.34 17.56
N ASP A 241 26.49 -11.25 16.23
CA ASP A 241 25.56 -12.10 15.48
C ASP A 241 26.00 -13.58 15.62
N SER A 242 25.06 -14.46 15.91
CA SER A 242 25.37 -15.90 16.05
C SER A 242 25.75 -16.57 14.73
N GLY A 243 25.31 -15.99 13.59
CA GLY A 243 25.45 -16.59 12.26
C GLY A 243 24.60 -17.86 12.06
N GLN A 244 23.91 -18.34 13.11
CA GLN A 244 23.12 -19.57 13.03
C GLN A 244 21.88 -19.36 12.14
N VAL A 245 21.60 -20.36 11.30
CA VAL A 245 20.46 -20.38 10.39
C VAL A 245 19.41 -21.34 10.96
N GLY A 246 18.28 -20.76 11.37
CA GLY A 246 17.15 -21.55 11.85
C GLY A 246 16.26 -22.05 10.69
N PRO A 247 15.30 -22.94 11.01
CA PRO A 247 14.47 -23.61 9.99
C PRO A 247 13.59 -22.63 9.20
N VAL A 248 13.05 -21.58 9.83
CA VAL A 248 12.24 -20.56 9.14
C VAL A 248 13.10 -19.73 8.20
N TRP A 249 14.28 -19.31 8.66
CA TRP A 249 15.20 -18.57 7.79
C TRP A 249 15.73 -19.45 6.65
N GLN A 250 16.08 -20.73 6.91
CA GLN A 250 16.46 -21.67 5.86
C GLN A 250 15.35 -21.85 4.82
N ARG A 251 14.11 -21.98 5.28
CA ARG A 251 12.96 -22.07 4.38
C ARG A 251 12.82 -20.84 3.50
N LEU A 252 12.98 -19.64 4.09
CA LEU A 252 12.94 -18.39 3.34
C LEU A 252 14.04 -18.33 2.26
N LYS A 253 15.27 -18.74 2.59
CA LYS A 253 16.40 -18.76 1.65
C LYS A 253 16.14 -19.63 0.42
N ASN A 254 15.38 -20.73 0.57
CA ASN A 254 15.09 -21.64 -0.53
C ASN A 254 14.24 -21.01 -1.64
N TYR A 255 13.56 -19.88 -1.35
CA TYR A 255 12.83 -19.09 -2.35
C TYR A 255 13.67 -17.94 -2.95
N GLY A 256 14.92 -17.80 -2.53
CA GLY A 256 15.78 -16.70 -2.94
C GLY A 256 15.39 -15.36 -2.32
N ARG A 257 15.55 -14.27 -3.08
CA ARG A 257 15.22 -12.93 -2.61
C ARG A 257 13.70 -12.71 -2.57
N VAL A 258 13.19 -12.23 -1.44
CA VAL A 258 11.81 -11.72 -1.35
C VAL A 258 11.71 -10.41 -2.11
N GLN A 259 10.79 -10.33 -3.06
CA GLN A 259 10.53 -9.13 -3.84
C GLN A 259 9.67 -8.14 -3.02
N GLY A 260 10.04 -6.86 -3.05
CA GLY A 260 9.32 -5.80 -2.36
C GLY A 260 8.30 -5.13 -3.27
N LEU A 261 7.02 -5.45 -3.08
CA LEU A 261 5.92 -4.75 -3.74
C LEU A 261 5.58 -3.51 -2.94
N VAL A 262 6.17 -2.37 -3.26
CA VAL A 262 5.97 -1.14 -2.49
C VAL A 262 5.13 -0.15 -3.27
N ILE A 263 4.12 0.40 -2.60
CA ILE A 263 3.25 1.45 -3.13
C ILE A 263 3.34 2.66 -2.20
N GLY A 264 3.76 3.79 -2.75
CA GLY A 264 3.90 5.04 -2.04
C GLY A 264 2.61 5.83 -1.91
N GLN A 265 2.67 6.93 -1.17
CA GLN A 265 1.54 7.80 -0.86
C GLN A 265 0.87 8.39 -2.11
N ARG A 266 1.60 8.56 -3.20
CA ARG A 266 1.07 9.08 -4.46
C ARG A 266 0.96 8.01 -5.54
N SER A 267 0.80 6.78 -5.12
CA SER A 267 0.70 5.61 -5.98
C SER A 267 1.97 5.31 -6.79
N GLU A 268 3.11 5.91 -6.43
CA GLU A 268 4.41 5.52 -6.97
C GLU A 268 4.73 4.08 -6.58
N CYS A 269 5.21 3.28 -7.51
CA CYS A 269 5.38 1.84 -7.36
C CYS A 269 6.83 1.38 -7.46
N SER A 270 7.15 0.29 -6.76
CA SER A 270 8.45 -0.35 -6.91
C SER A 270 8.59 -1.05 -8.26
N ARG A 271 9.85 -1.21 -8.72
CA ARG A 271 10.16 -1.95 -9.93
C ARG A 271 9.64 -3.40 -9.86
N ASP A 272 9.80 -4.06 -8.70
CA ASP A 272 9.32 -5.43 -8.50
C ASP A 272 7.79 -5.53 -8.74
N LEU A 273 7.01 -4.50 -8.35
CA LEU A 273 5.57 -4.45 -8.61
C LEU A 273 5.26 -4.21 -10.10
N HIS A 274 5.97 -3.31 -10.76
CA HIS A 274 5.82 -3.12 -12.20
C HIS A 274 6.11 -4.40 -12.99
N GLU A 275 7.16 -5.13 -12.61
CA GLU A 275 7.51 -6.40 -13.25
C GLU A 275 6.45 -7.49 -12.98
N LEU A 276 5.87 -7.53 -11.77
CA LEU A 276 4.75 -8.42 -11.49
C LEU A 276 3.55 -8.12 -12.39
N LEU A 277 3.15 -6.84 -12.49
CA LEU A 277 2.02 -6.46 -13.35
C LEU A 277 2.26 -6.81 -14.83
N LYS A 278 3.49 -6.63 -15.33
CA LYS A 278 3.87 -7.04 -16.70
C LYS A 278 3.75 -8.55 -16.90
N LYS A 279 4.23 -9.35 -15.93
CA LYS A 279 4.13 -10.81 -15.98
C LYS A 279 2.67 -11.26 -16.00
N LEU A 280 1.84 -10.74 -15.10
CA LEU A 280 0.42 -11.07 -15.06
C LEU A 280 -0.28 -10.67 -16.37
N ALA A 281 -0.02 -9.49 -16.88
CA ALA A 281 -0.57 -9.04 -18.15
C ALA A 281 -0.11 -9.92 -19.35
N SER A 282 1.14 -10.36 -19.34
CA SER A 282 1.67 -11.27 -20.37
C SER A 282 0.97 -12.64 -20.32
N ILE A 283 0.74 -13.19 -19.11
CA ILE A 283 0.01 -14.46 -18.93
C ILE A 283 -1.41 -14.33 -19.49
N GLY A 284 -2.14 -13.26 -19.11
CA GLY A 284 -3.48 -13.00 -19.61
C GLY A 284 -3.51 -12.76 -21.11
N GLY A 285 -2.57 -11.96 -21.62
CA GLY A 285 -2.47 -11.69 -23.06
C GLY A 285 -2.28 -12.96 -23.90
N GLN A 286 -1.41 -13.88 -23.46
CA GLN A 286 -1.21 -15.16 -24.15
C GLN A 286 -2.47 -16.05 -24.18
N ARG A 287 -3.29 -15.97 -23.14
CA ARG A 287 -4.48 -16.81 -22.99
C ARG A 287 -5.71 -16.22 -23.68
N GLU A 288 -5.89 -14.92 -23.59
CA GLU A 288 -7.19 -14.28 -23.86
C GLU A 288 -7.18 -13.35 -25.08
N TRP A 289 -6.08 -13.19 -25.81
CA TRP A 289 -5.98 -12.20 -26.88
C TRP A 289 -7.08 -12.30 -27.92
N ARG A 290 -7.51 -13.53 -28.28
CA ARG A 290 -8.61 -13.72 -29.24
C ARG A 290 -9.95 -13.27 -28.67
N GLN A 291 -10.22 -13.57 -27.39
CA GLN A 291 -11.47 -13.17 -26.72
C GLN A 291 -11.52 -11.65 -26.50
N MET A 292 -10.36 -11.02 -26.34
CA MET A 292 -10.24 -9.57 -26.22
C MET A 292 -10.34 -8.84 -27.57
N GLY A 293 -10.36 -9.58 -28.69
CA GLY A 293 -10.35 -8.99 -30.02
C GLY A 293 -9.02 -8.32 -30.39
N ALA A 294 -7.93 -8.69 -29.71
CA ALA A 294 -6.59 -8.17 -30.01
C ALA A 294 -5.99 -8.90 -31.23
N SER A 295 -5.10 -8.23 -31.94
CA SER A 295 -4.43 -8.81 -33.10
C SER A 295 -3.43 -9.90 -32.73
N ASP A 296 -2.82 -9.78 -31.55
CA ASP A 296 -1.84 -10.70 -31.02
C ASP A 296 -1.78 -10.68 -29.47
N PRO A 297 -1.05 -11.64 -28.85
CA PRO A 297 -0.89 -11.69 -27.40
C PRO A 297 -0.20 -10.45 -26.78
N ILE A 298 0.65 -9.75 -27.54
CA ILE A 298 1.41 -8.60 -27.07
C ILE A 298 0.47 -7.39 -26.93
N GLU A 299 -0.40 -7.19 -27.90
CA GLU A 299 -1.42 -6.14 -27.86
C GLU A 299 -2.38 -6.38 -26.67
N ALA A 300 -2.88 -7.61 -26.49
CA ALA A 300 -3.71 -7.98 -25.36
C ALA A 300 -3.02 -7.74 -24.03
N ALA A 301 -1.76 -8.13 -23.90
CA ALA A 301 -0.97 -7.87 -22.71
C ALA A 301 -0.78 -6.38 -22.42
N ALA A 302 -0.61 -5.55 -23.45
CA ALA A 302 -0.51 -4.10 -23.29
C ALA A 302 -1.83 -3.51 -22.77
N VAL A 303 -2.98 -3.95 -23.26
CA VAL A 303 -4.31 -3.53 -22.78
C VAL A 303 -4.50 -3.93 -21.30
N LEU A 304 -4.24 -5.18 -20.95
CA LEU A 304 -4.33 -5.67 -19.57
C LEU A 304 -3.40 -4.92 -18.64
N LEU A 305 -2.16 -4.65 -19.05
CA LEU A 305 -1.20 -3.89 -18.26
C LEU A 305 -1.69 -2.48 -17.96
N GLN A 306 -2.27 -1.80 -18.94
CA GLN A 306 -2.84 -0.46 -18.75
C GLN A 306 -4.02 -0.51 -17.76
N GLU A 307 -4.88 -1.50 -17.88
CA GLU A 307 -6.00 -1.70 -16.97
C GLU A 307 -5.53 -1.96 -15.52
N PHE A 308 -4.54 -2.85 -15.34
CA PHE A 308 -3.98 -3.13 -14.01
C PHE A 308 -3.34 -1.89 -13.39
N LYS A 309 -2.57 -1.13 -14.17
CA LYS A 309 -1.97 0.12 -13.71
C LYS A 309 -3.03 1.16 -13.34
N LEU A 310 -4.08 1.28 -14.14
CA LEU A 310 -5.18 2.19 -13.90
C LEU A 310 -5.90 1.84 -12.58
N SER A 311 -6.31 0.60 -12.44
CA SER A 311 -7.01 0.11 -11.25
C SER A 311 -6.17 0.26 -10.00
N LEU A 312 -4.88 -0.08 -10.06
CA LEU A 312 -3.95 0.04 -8.94
C LEU A 312 -3.72 1.50 -8.54
N GLY A 313 -3.49 2.39 -9.52
CA GLY A 313 -3.28 3.82 -9.27
C GLY A 313 -4.49 4.48 -8.62
N VAL A 314 -5.69 4.19 -9.11
CA VAL A 314 -6.94 4.70 -8.52
C VAL A 314 -7.16 4.15 -7.12
N ALA A 315 -7.00 2.83 -6.92
CA ALA A 315 -7.18 2.20 -5.62
C ALA A 315 -6.19 2.73 -4.56
N ALA A 316 -4.93 2.89 -4.92
CA ALA A 316 -3.91 3.42 -4.03
C ALA A 316 -4.18 4.89 -3.68
N THR A 317 -4.47 5.74 -4.67
CA THR A 317 -4.77 7.16 -4.48
C THR A 317 -6.00 7.35 -3.59
N ARG A 318 -7.10 6.66 -3.90
CA ARG A 318 -8.31 6.65 -3.08
C ARG A 318 -8.02 6.17 -1.66
N GLY A 319 -7.28 5.08 -1.53
CA GLY A 319 -6.98 4.49 -0.23
C GLY A 319 -6.18 5.43 0.66
N TRP A 320 -5.19 6.14 0.15
CA TRP A 320 -4.43 7.13 0.90
C TRP A 320 -5.28 8.34 1.32
N ALA A 321 -6.16 8.82 0.46
CA ALA A 321 -7.11 9.88 0.81
C ALA A 321 -8.07 9.44 1.93
N LEU A 322 -8.57 8.20 1.85
CA LEU A 322 -9.43 7.63 2.89
C LEU A 322 -8.69 7.47 4.23
N VAL A 323 -7.39 7.13 4.22
CA VAL A 323 -6.57 7.12 5.45
C VAL A 323 -6.55 8.50 6.11
N LYS A 324 -6.43 9.58 5.34
CA LYS A 324 -6.49 10.95 5.88
C LYS A 324 -7.87 11.28 6.42
N LEU A 325 -8.92 11.00 5.66
CA LEU A 325 -10.31 11.27 6.05
C LEU A 325 -10.73 10.51 7.31
N ASP A 326 -10.36 9.22 7.42
CA ASP A 326 -10.67 8.42 8.61
C ASP A 326 -10.02 9.03 9.86
N ARG A 327 -8.79 9.49 9.73
CA ARG A 327 -8.05 10.10 10.84
C ARG A 327 -8.53 11.50 11.22
N LEU A 328 -9.12 12.25 10.28
CA LEU A 328 -9.77 13.52 10.59
C LEU A 328 -10.95 13.37 11.53
N ARG A 329 -11.66 12.26 11.51
CA ARG A 329 -12.80 12.00 12.39
C ARG A 329 -12.44 12.13 13.87
N HIS A 330 -11.17 11.87 14.23
CA HIS A 330 -10.70 12.01 15.61
C HIS A 330 -10.71 13.47 16.12
N PHE A 331 -10.72 14.47 15.22
CA PHE A 331 -10.84 15.87 15.61
C PHE A 331 -12.29 16.31 15.91
N TYR A 332 -13.26 15.53 15.43
CA TYR A 332 -14.68 15.82 15.61
C TYR A 332 -15.32 15.07 16.79
N SER A 333 -14.58 14.19 17.46
CA SER A 333 -15.08 13.46 18.63
C SER A 333 -14.62 14.14 19.92
N PRO A 334 -15.54 14.75 20.70
CA PRO A 334 -15.15 15.53 21.89
C PRO A 334 -14.72 14.68 23.08
N ASP A 335 -15.05 13.37 23.14
CA ASP A 335 -14.81 12.55 24.32
C ASP A 335 -13.89 11.35 24.07
N SER A 336 -12.78 11.34 24.79
CA SER A 336 -11.75 10.28 24.70
C SER A 336 -12.16 8.96 25.38
N SER A 337 -13.13 8.95 26.28
CA SER A 337 -13.60 7.73 26.98
C SER A 337 -14.43 6.82 26.07
N SER A 338 -15.17 7.39 25.13
CA SER A 338 -15.95 6.62 24.13
C SER A 338 -15.13 6.19 22.91
N ALA A 339 -13.89 6.65 22.78
CA ALA A 339 -13.04 6.39 21.61
C ALA A 339 -12.72 4.89 21.46
N SER A 340 -12.59 4.13 22.53
CA SER A 340 -12.32 2.68 22.48
C SER A 340 -13.56 1.88 22.07
N GLU A 341 -14.74 2.31 22.52
CA GLU A 341 -16.03 1.66 22.15
C GLU A 341 -16.46 2.04 20.74
N ARG A 342 -16.27 3.31 20.34
CA ARG A 342 -16.48 3.74 18.95
C ARG A 342 -15.52 3.06 17.99
N ARG A 343 -14.26 2.83 18.38
CA ARG A 343 -13.31 2.03 17.61
C ARG A 343 -13.79 0.60 17.36
N ARG A 344 -14.45 -0.03 18.35
CA ARG A 344 -15.06 -1.35 18.19
C ARG A 344 -16.28 -1.30 17.27
N SER A 345 -17.16 -0.30 17.44
CA SER A 345 -18.33 -0.09 16.62
C SER A 345 -17.98 0.26 15.16
N ASP A 346 -17.01 1.15 14.94
CA ASP A 346 -16.59 1.52 13.59
C ASP A 346 -15.86 0.38 12.89
N ARG A 347 -15.07 -0.43 13.61
CA ARG A 347 -14.52 -1.69 13.07
C ARG A 347 -15.60 -2.67 12.63
N ALA A 348 -16.69 -2.79 13.42
CA ALA A 348 -17.81 -3.62 13.04
C ALA A 348 -18.55 -3.06 11.82
N LYS A 349 -18.77 -1.74 11.76
CA LYS A 349 -19.41 -1.04 10.64
C LYS A 349 -18.56 -1.09 9.36
N HIS A 350 -17.24 -0.91 9.46
CA HIS A 350 -16.35 -1.00 8.30
C HIS A 350 -16.21 -2.44 7.81
N ARG A 351 -16.20 -3.44 8.68
CA ARG A 351 -16.32 -4.83 8.27
C ARG A 351 -17.66 -5.08 7.59
N SER A 352 -18.77 -4.70 8.21
CA SER A 352 -20.07 -4.91 7.63
C SER A 352 -20.31 -4.09 6.35
N SER A 353 -19.74 -2.89 6.21
CA SER A 353 -19.86 -2.09 4.98
C SER A 353 -18.94 -2.58 3.86
N ALA A 354 -17.75 -3.07 4.18
CA ALA A 354 -16.90 -3.75 3.21
C ALA A 354 -17.53 -5.08 2.79
N ASP A 355 -17.95 -5.90 3.76
CA ASP A 355 -18.62 -7.18 3.50
C ASP A 355 -19.96 -6.98 2.78
N ALA A 356 -20.74 -5.94 3.11
CA ALA A 356 -21.97 -5.58 2.41
C ALA A 356 -21.70 -4.99 1.02
N TYR A 357 -20.61 -4.25 0.85
CA TYR A 357 -20.20 -3.78 -0.46
C TYR A 357 -19.78 -4.95 -1.35
N TYR A 358 -18.99 -5.87 -0.83
CA TYR A 358 -18.57 -7.08 -1.55
C TYR A 358 -19.73 -8.05 -1.78
N ALA A 359 -20.67 -8.21 -0.82
CA ALA A 359 -21.86 -9.03 -0.98
C ALA A 359 -22.84 -8.46 -2.02
N ARG A 360 -22.97 -7.12 -2.12
CA ARG A 360 -23.85 -6.46 -3.09
C ARG A 360 -23.25 -6.42 -4.50
N ASN A 361 -21.94 -6.29 -4.62
CA ASN A 361 -21.30 -5.97 -5.89
C ASN A 361 -20.48 -7.15 -6.43
N GLY A 362 -20.26 -8.20 -5.63
CA GLY A 362 -19.41 -9.35 -5.96
C GLY A 362 -17.95 -8.97 -6.17
N PRO A 363 -17.08 -9.94 -6.39
CA PRO A 363 -15.69 -9.69 -6.77
C PRO A 363 -15.55 -8.90 -8.08
N ASP A 364 -16.57 -8.95 -8.94
CA ASP A 364 -16.65 -8.20 -10.22
C ASP A 364 -16.88 -6.69 -10.07
N ALA A 365 -17.20 -6.21 -8.87
CA ALA A 365 -17.43 -4.78 -8.66
C ALA A 365 -16.18 -3.91 -8.87
N PHE A 366 -15.00 -4.52 -8.81
CA PHE A 366 -13.73 -3.85 -9.13
C PHE A 366 -13.27 -4.08 -10.57
N THR A 367 -13.75 -5.14 -11.20
CA THR A 367 -13.48 -5.44 -12.60
C THR A 367 -14.64 -4.96 -13.43
N GLY A 368 -14.86 -3.68 -13.59
CA GLY A 368 -15.96 -3.09 -14.36
C GLY A 368 -16.05 -3.53 -15.85
N PHE A 369 -15.50 -4.68 -16.16
CA PHE A 369 -15.52 -5.35 -17.46
C PHE A 369 -16.15 -6.74 -17.34
N ARG A 370 -17.47 -6.77 -17.26
CA ARG A 370 -18.16 -7.91 -17.88
C ARG A 370 -18.11 -7.68 -19.38
N SER A 371 -17.49 -8.60 -20.10
CA SER A 371 -17.71 -8.77 -21.52
C SER A 371 -19.22 -8.62 -21.80
N ARG A 372 -19.61 -7.60 -22.55
CA ARG A 372 -20.97 -7.54 -23.11
C ARG A 372 -21.15 -8.82 -23.93
N PRO A 373 -22.22 -9.58 -23.74
CA PRO A 373 -22.55 -10.63 -24.67
C PRO A 373 -22.73 -9.94 -26.04
N HIS A 374 -21.99 -10.40 -27.01
CA HIS A 374 -22.21 -10.03 -28.39
C HIS A 374 -23.62 -10.50 -28.80
N PHE A 375 -24.47 -9.54 -29.15
CA PHE A 375 -25.56 -9.75 -30.06
C PHE A 375 -25.05 -9.48 -31.47
#